data_d64857cae75ab9ac6e965642dd4cdbd4
#
_entry.id   d64857cae75ab9ac6e965642dd4cdbd4
#
_cell.length_a   1.000
_cell.length_b   1.000
_cell.length_c   1.000
_cell.angle_alpha   90.00
_cell.angle_beta   90.00
_cell.angle_gamma   90.00
#
_symmetry.space_group_name_H-M   'P 1'
#
loop_
_entity.id
_entity.type
_entity.pdbx_description
1 polymer ?
#
loop_
_entity_poly.entity_id
_entity_poly.type
_entity_poly.pdbx_seq_one_letter_code
_entity_poly.pdbx_strand_id
1 'polypeptide(L)'
;MAKGREIKLPLPAADDLFSTQEERDEAKREFIADIPLTEISDFPDHPYKVKQDESMLELAASIREKGVVNPALVRPKPEGGYEMVAGHRRKFASEIAGKTVMPCIVRNLTDDEATIIMVDSNLQREKVLPSEKAFAYKMKLDAMKRQGQRTDLTCEPLAHKLRGMKSRDVLAEQVGESKDQIRRYIRLTELISPILDMVDEGKIAMRPAVELSYLPKEQQQALFDTMELEDCTPSHAQAIKMRKFAEAGKLNEDVILSIMTEEKPNQVEQFKIPKKRIDKYFSPGTTPKQMEDTIIKALELYRRRERGRER
;
A
#
# COMPACT_ATOMS: atom_id res chain seq x y z
N MET A 1 -37.92 0.42 40.56
CA MET A 1 -37.47 1.80 40.31
C MET A 1 -36.49 1.80 39.14
N ALA A 2 -36.93 2.20 37.95
CA ALA A 2 -36.12 2.27 36.75
C ALA A 2 -35.33 3.58 36.76
N LYS A 3 -33.99 3.48 36.69
CA LYS A 3 -33.10 4.65 36.50
C LYS A 3 -33.25 5.16 35.07
N GLY A 4 -33.85 6.39 34.95
CA GLY A 4 -33.89 7.11 33.68
C GLY A 4 -32.46 7.38 33.17
N ARG A 5 -32.18 7.00 31.93
CA ARG A 5 -30.99 7.44 31.19
C ARG A 5 -31.23 8.89 30.74
N GLU A 6 -30.51 9.84 31.31
CA GLU A 6 -30.41 11.19 30.76
C GLU A 6 -29.72 11.10 29.39
N ILE A 7 -30.47 11.36 28.34
CA ILE A 7 -29.93 11.55 26.97
C ILE A 7 -29.45 13.00 26.91
N LYS A 8 -28.17 13.23 27.06
CA LYS A 8 -27.55 14.53 26.75
C LYS A 8 -27.49 14.67 25.23
N LEU A 9 -28.47 15.36 24.66
CA LEU A 9 -28.39 15.84 23.27
C LEU A 9 -27.35 16.98 23.25
N PRO A 10 -26.29 16.89 22.44
CA PRO A 10 -25.39 18.01 22.20
C PRO A 10 -26.22 19.09 21.47
N LEU A 11 -26.52 20.17 22.16
CA LEU A 11 -27.13 21.36 21.55
C LEU A 11 -26.06 21.96 20.61
N PRO A 12 -26.40 22.30 19.35
CA PRO A 12 -25.50 23.03 18.48
C PRO A 12 -25.10 24.36 19.17
N ALA A 13 -23.88 24.82 18.89
CA ALA A 13 -23.42 26.09 19.45
C ALA A 13 -24.38 27.20 19.06
N ALA A 14 -24.62 28.18 19.97
CA ALA A 14 -25.59 29.23 19.75
C ALA A 14 -25.35 30.03 18.45
N ASP A 15 -24.08 30.14 18.02
CA ASP A 15 -23.68 30.78 16.76
C ASP A 15 -24.16 30.02 15.51
N ASP A 16 -24.28 28.69 15.57
CA ASP A 16 -24.80 27.88 14.45
C ASP A 16 -26.33 28.06 14.26
N LEU A 17 -27.04 28.51 15.29
CA LEU A 17 -28.49 28.74 15.24
C LEU A 17 -28.84 30.10 14.62
N PHE A 18 -27.92 31.05 14.60
CA PHE A 18 -28.14 32.42 14.14
C PHE A 18 -27.49 32.75 12.81
N SER A 19 -26.68 31.85 12.24
CA SER A 19 -26.14 32.04 10.89
C SER A 19 -27.22 31.83 9.83
N THR A 20 -27.35 32.77 8.92
CA THR A 20 -28.25 32.63 7.76
C THR A 20 -27.78 31.55 6.82
N GLN A 21 -28.68 31.02 5.96
CA GLN A 21 -28.30 30.03 4.93
C GLN A 21 -27.23 30.60 4.01
N GLU A 22 -27.31 31.90 3.70
CA GLU A 22 -26.34 32.61 2.86
C GLU A 22 -24.96 32.68 3.51
N GLU A 23 -24.86 32.95 4.80
CA GLU A 23 -23.59 32.95 5.55
C GLU A 23 -22.95 31.54 5.63
N ARG A 24 -23.78 30.49 5.73
CA ARG A 24 -23.30 29.09 5.68
C ARG A 24 -22.83 28.72 4.30
N ASP A 25 -23.47 29.20 3.25
CA ASP A 25 -23.08 28.96 1.86
C ASP A 25 -21.85 29.79 1.47
N GLU A 26 -21.70 31.01 2.01
CA GLU A 26 -20.47 31.81 1.88
C GLU A 26 -19.27 31.19 2.61
N ALA A 27 -19.47 30.68 3.80
CA ALA A 27 -18.42 29.97 4.56
C ALA A 27 -17.96 28.67 3.87
N LYS A 28 -18.78 28.11 2.99
CA LYS A 28 -18.47 26.92 2.15
C LYS A 28 -17.96 27.29 0.77
N ARG A 29 -17.98 28.55 0.35
CA ARG A 29 -17.47 28.97 -0.95
C ARG A 29 -15.98 28.73 -1.06
N GLU A 30 -15.61 28.04 -2.11
CA GLU A 30 -14.22 27.89 -2.52
C GLU A 30 -13.74 29.19 -3.16
N PHE A 31 -12.64 29.71 -2.71
CA PHE A 31 -11.99 30.86 -3.31
C PHE A 31 -10.54 30.55 -3.64
N ILE A 32 -10.05 31.15 -4.72
CA ILE A 32 -8.66 31.04 -5.11
C ILE A 32 -7.92 32.24 -4.52
N ALA A 33 -6.87 31.96 -3.76
CA ALA A 33 -5.98 32.96 -3.20
C ALA A 33 -4.52 32.62 -3.52
N ASP A 34 -3.73 33.66 -3.74
CA ASP A 34 -2.28 33.53 -3.80
C ASP A 34 -1.72 33.49 -2.38
N ILE A 35 -1.25 32.32 -1.96
CA ILE A 35 -0.78 32.09 -0.59
C ILE A 35 0.74 31.99 -0.58
N PRO A 36 1.43 32.68 0.36
CA PRO A 36 2.87 32.52 0.55
C PRO A 36 3.24 31.06 0.82
N LEU A 37 4.27 30.55 0.14
CA LEU A 37 4.73 29.16 0.32
C LEU A 37 5.15 28.87 1.77
N THR A 38 5.63 29.90 2.48
CA THR A 38 6.02 29.82 3.90
C THR A 38 4.86 29.61 4.85
N GLU A 39 3.62 29.95 4.44
CA GLU A 39 2.41 29.77 5.24
C GLU A 39 1.74 28.42 4.98
N ILE A 40 2.22 27.65 4.00
CA ILE A 40 1.67 26.35 3.64
C ILE A 40 2.49 25.24 4.27
N SER A 41 1.97 24.58 5.28
CA SER A 41 2.55 23.37 5.87
C SER A 41 2.14 22.13 5.07
N ASP A 42 2.97 21.09 5.14
CA ASP A 42 2.62 19.80 4.53
C ASP A 42 1.59 19.06 5.37
N PHE A 43 0.84 18.14 4.74
CA PHE A 43 -0.14 17.29 5.41
C PHE A 43 0.57 16.34 6.38
N PRO A 44 0.09 16.18 7.63
CA PRO A 44 0.68 15.23 8.59
C PRO A 44 0.64 13.81 8.04
N ASP A 45 1.71 13.05 8.27
CA ASP A 45 1.81 11.64 7.87
C ASP A 45 1.49 11.37 6.39
N HIS A 46 1.82 12.33 5.51
CA HIS A 46 1.58 12.24 4.08
C HIS A 46 2.26 10.99 3.48
N PRO A 47 1.51 9.99 2.98
CA PRO A 47 2.07 8.70 2.61
C PRO A 47 2.88 8.71 1.31
N TYR A 48 2.70 9.74 0.47
CA TYR A 48 3.30 9.80 -0.86
C TYR A 48 4.61 10.56 -0.84
N LYS A 49 5.69 9.90 -1.29
CA LYS A 49 7.02 10.50 -1.35
C LYS A 49 7.12 11.46 -2.53
N VAL A 50 7.55 12.71 -2.29
CA VAL A 50 7.89 13.66 -3.35
C VAL A 50 9.32 13.39 -3.79
N LYS A 51 9.51 12.84 -5.01
CA LYS A 51 10.83 12.54 -5.56
C LYS A 51 11.34 13.71 -6.38
N GLN A 52 12.64 14.00 -6.25
CA GLN A 52 13.38 14.94 -7.10
C GLN A 52 13.87 14.18 -8.35
N ASP A 53 12.97 13.98 -9.31
CA ASP A 53 13.26 13.33 -10.58
C ASP A 53 13.22 14.35 -11.73
N GLU A 54 13.59 13.90 -12.93
CA GLU A 54 13.58 14.72 -14.13
C GLU A 54 12.21 15.38 -14.37
N SER A 55 11.13 14.65 -14.09
CA SER A 55 9.76 15.17 -14.22
C SER A 55 9.45 16.30 -13.24
N MET A 56 10.15 16.38 -12.10
CA MET A 56 10.05 17.47 -11.15
C MET A 56 10.77 18.73 -11.68
N LEU A 57 11.91 18.56 -12.32
CA LEU A 57 12.65 19.68 -12.93
C LEU A 57 11.89 20.26 -14.12
N GLU A 58 11.26 19.43 -14.95
CA GLU A 58 10.37 19.88 -16.04
C GLU A 58 9.18 20.66 -15.49
N LEU A 59 8.54 20.16 -14.41
CA LEU A 59 7.44 20.87 -13.76
C LEU A 59 7.90 22.22 -13.20
N ALA A 60 9.08 22.30 -12.58
CA ALA A 60 9.64 23.55 -12.07
C ALA A 60 9.96 24.55 -13.20
N ALA A 61 10.49 24.07 -14.33
CA ALA A 61 10.72 24.90 -15.51
C ALA A 61 9.38 25.46 -16.07
N SER A 62 8.36 24.62 -16.20
CA SER A 62 7.04 25.04 -16.63
C SER A 62 6.41 26.07 -15.68
N ILE A 63 6.55 25.88 -14.35
CA ILE A 63 6.06 26.84 -13.36
C ILE A 63 6.83 28.16 -13.41
N ARG A 64 8.12 28.13 -13.73
CA ARG A 64 8.91 29.35 -13.90
C ARG A 64 8.40 30.20 -15.04
N GLU A 65 8.04 29.58 -16.17
CA GLU A 65 7.58 30.27 -17.37
C GLU A 65 6.11 30.70 -17.30
N LYS A 66 5.23 29.79 -16.89
CA LYS A 66 3.77 29.95 -16.98
C LYS A 66 3.07 30.16 -15.66
N GLY A 67 3.80 30.01 -14.54
CA GLY A 67 3.19 29.96 -13.22
C GLY A 67 2.49 28.62 -12.95
N VAL A 68 1.81 28.54 -11.81
CA VAL A 68 1.00 27.37 -11.43
C VAL A 68 -0.37 27.50 -12.07
N VAL A 69 -0.62 26.76 -13.15
CA VAL A 69 -1.89 26.81 -13.92
C VAL A 69 -3.05 26.21 -13.13
N ASN A 70 -2.84 25.08 -12.49
CA ASN A 70 -3.85 24.41 -11.67
C ASN A 70 -3.61 24.71 -10.19
N PRO A 71 -4.52 25.44 -9.50
CA PRO A 71 -4.35 25.76 -8.08
C PRO A 71 -4.21 24.51 -7.21
N ALA A 72 -3.42 24.60 -6.13
CA ALA A 72 -3.37 23.56 -5.11
C ALA A 72 -4.63 23.63 -4.22
N LEU A 73 -4.90 22.57 -3.47
CA LEU A 73 -5.97 22.55 -2.47
C LEU A 73 -5.35 22.64 -1.07
N VAL A 74 -5.80 23.63 -0.32
CA VAL A 74 -5.38 23.84 1.07
C VAL A 74 -6.57 24.01 1.99
N ARG A 75 -6.37 23.78 3.29
CA ARG A 75 -7.32 24.12 4.33
C ARG A 75 -6.70 25.06 5.36
N PRO A 76 -7.46 25.97 5.98
CA PRO A 76 -6.95 26.81 7.05
C PRO A 76 -6.68 25.96 8.31
N LYS A 77 -5.61 26.31 9.04
CA LYS A 77 -5.28 25.69 10.33
C LYS A 77 -5.84 26.53 11.48
N PRO A 78 -6.27 25.90 12.60
CA PRO A 78 -6.75 26.63 13.78
C PRO A 78 -5.68 27.58 14.37
N GLU A 79 -4.42 27.21 14.24
CA GLU A 79 -3.27 27.96 14.78
C GLU A 79 -2.76 29.05 13.82
N GLY A 80 -3.42 29.23 12.68
CA GLY A 80 -3.02 30.12 11.61
C GLY A 80 -2.20 29.44 10.49
N GLY A 81 -2.19 30.05 9.31
CA GLY A 81 -1.63 29.48 8.11
C GLY A 81 -2.51 28.37 7.49
N TYR A 82 -1.94 27.63 6.58
CA TYR A 82 -2.64 26.67 5.76
C TYR A 82 -1.95 25.30 5.78
N GLU A 83 -2.74 24.25 5.55
CA GLU A 83 -2.26 22.90 5.39
C GLU A 83 -2.58 22.41 3.99
N MET A 84 -1.55 21.83 3.31
CA MET A 84 -1.67 21.32 1.95
C MET A 84 -2.45 20.01 1.93
N VAL A 85 -3.61 19.99 1.28
CA VAL A 85 -4.41 18.75 1.07
C VAL A 85 -4.05 18.08 -0.25
N ALA A 86 -3.87 18.85 -1.32
CA ALA A 86 -3.44 18.33 -2.62
C ALA A 86 -2.58 19.35 -3.37
N GLY A 87 -1.50 18.87 -3.98
CA GLY A 87 -0.60 19.72 -4.78
C GLY A 87 0.84 19.78 -4.28
N HIS A 88 1.28 18.89 -3.42
CA HIS A 88 2.64 18.85 -2.85
C HIS A 88 3.74 18.94 -3.90
N ARG A 89 3.61 18.25 -5.07
CA ARG A 89 4.57 18.38 -6.17
C ARG A 89 4.63 19.80 -6.74
N ARG A 90 3.48 20.49 -6.83
CA ARG A 90 3.41 21.88 -7.32
C ARG A 90 4.05 22.86 -6.34
N LYS A 91 3.82 22.67 -5.02
CA LYS A 91 4.51 23.45 -3.97
C LYS A 91 6.01 23.30 -4.11
N PHE A 92 6.51 22.07 -4.10
CA PHE A 92 7.94 21.79 -4.20
C PHE A 92 8.56 22.32 -5.50
N ALA A 93 7.89 22.13 -6.64
CA ALA A 93 8.34 22.67 -7.91
C ALA A 93 8.31 24.21 -7.94
N SER A 94 7.38 24.86 -7.23
CA SER A 94 7.33 26.33 -7.08
C SER A 94 8.50 26.85 -6.25
N GLU A 95 8.91 26.15 -5.21
CA GLU A 95 10.10 26.45 -4.42
C GLU A 95 11.37 26.36 -5.28
N ILE A 96 11.53 25.29 -6.08
CA ILE A 96 12.64 25.15 -7.04
C ILE A 96 12.60 26.26 -8.11
N ALA A 97 11.41 26.66 -8.56
CA ALA A 97 11.24 27.73 -9.54
C ALA A 97 11.50 29.14 -8.96
N GLY A 98 11.74 29.27 -7.64
CA GLY A 98 11.97 30.53 -6.95
C GLY A 98 10.72 31.39 -6.77
N LYS A 99 9.53 30.79 -6.80
CA LYS A 99 8.28 31.51 -6.52
C LYS A 99 8.11 31.65 -4.99
N THR A 100 7.53 32.76 -4.58
CA THR A 100 7.26 33.05 -3.16
C THR A 100 5.81 32.79 -2.79
N VAL A 101 4.91 32.77 -3.76
CA VAL A 101 3.48 32.55 -3.63
C VAL A 101 3.01 31.52 -4.63
N MET A 102 1.90 30.82 -4.31
CA MET A 102 1.23 29.95 -5.26
C MET A 102 -0.28 30.06 -5.15
N PRO A 103 -1.02 29.94 -6.28
CA PRO A 103 -2.47 29.94 -6.25
C PRO A 103 -3.02 28.67 -5.59
N CYS A 104 -3.87 28.84 -4.60
CA CYS A 104 -4.49 27.77 -3.84
C CYS A 104 -6.01 27.96 -3.77
N ILE A 105 -6.75 26.87 -3.87
CA ILE A 105 -8.15 26.79 -3.49
C ILE A 105 -8.20 26.59 -1.99
N VAL A 106 -8.81 27.52 -1.28
CA VAL A 106 -9.00 27.41 0.18
C VAL A 106 -10.36 26.80 0.43
N ARG A 107 -10.38 25.69 1.18
CA ARG A 107 -11.60 24.98 1.54
C ARG A 107 -11.56 24.62 3.02
N ASN A 108 -12.63 24.90 3.75
CA ASN A 108 -12.78 24.44 5.11
C ASN A 108 -13.12 22.95 5.12
N LEU A 109 -12.15 22.14 5.55
CA LEU A 109 -12.25 20.69 5.59
C LEU A 109 -11.95 20.17 6.99
N THR A 110 -12.72 19.20 7.44
CA THR A 110 -12.37 18.39 8.60
C THR A 110 -11.16 17.51 8.33
N ASP A 111 -10.51 16.98 9.36
CA ASP A 111 -9.36 16.07 9.22
C ASP A 111 -9.69 14.84 8.37
N ASP A 112 -10.89 14.29 8.55
CA ASP A 112 -11.31 13.09 7.81
C ASP A 112 -11.59 13.41 6.34
N GLU A 113 -12.23 14.53 6.03
CA GLU A 113 -12.47 14.99 4.65
C GLU A 113 -11.17 15.31 3.94
N ALA A 114 -10.26 16.01 4.59
CA ALA A 114 -8.94 16.33 4.05
C ALA A 114 -8.14 15.06 3.76
N THR A 115 -8.15 14.08 4.68
CA THR A 115 -7.51 12.77 4.49
C THR A 115 -8.07 12.03 3.29
N ILE A 116 -9.39 11.96 3.14
CA ILE A 116 -10.04 11.28 2.01
C ILE A 116 -9.67 11.95 0.68
N ILE A 117 -9.77 13.27 0.60
CA ILE A 117 -9.43 14.03 -0.62
C ILE A 117 -7.95 13.87 -0.98
N MET A 118 -7.05 13.95 0.02
CA MET A 118 -5.62 13.76 -0.17
C MET A 118 -5.32 12.38 -0.75
N VAL A 119 -5.91 11.33 -0.21
CA VAL A 119 -5.73 9.96 -0.71
C VAL A 119 -6.29 9.83 -2.12
N ASP A 120 -7.51 10.29 -2.39
CA ASP A 120 -8.17 10.15 -3.69
C ASP A 120 -7.41 10.87 -4.81
N SER A 121 -6.90 12.07 -4.53
CA SER A 121 -6.11 12.84 -5.49
C SER A 121 -4.79 12.16 -5.90
N ASN A 122 -4.26 11.29 -5.05
CA ASN A 122 -2.98 10.61 -5.28
C ASN A 122 -3.15 9.17 -5.81
N LEU A 123 -4.25 8.48 -5.47
CA LEU A 123 -4.52 7.12 -5.98
C LEU A 123 -4.73 7.05 -7.49
N GLN A 124 -5.06 8.19 -8.13
CA GLN A 124 -5.23 8.30 -9.59
C GLN A 124 -3.89 8.37 -10.35
N ARG A 125 -2.74 8.39 -9.66
CA ARG A 125 -1.43 8.39 -10.31
C ARG A 125 -1.14 7.03 -10.94
N GLU A 126 -0.51 7.03 -12.12
CA GLU A 126 -0.16 5.80 -12.84
C GLU A 126 0.77 4.86 -12.05
N LYS A 127 1.67 5.41 -11.25
CA LYS A 127 2.64 4.64 -10.46
C LYS A 127 2.57 5.08 -9.00
N VAL A 128 1.96 4.24 -8.16
CA VAL A 128 1.91 4.39 -6.70
C VAL A 128 2.63 3.19 -6.09
N LEU A 129 3.59 3.45 -5.21
CA LEU A 129 4.37 2.41 -4.54
C LEU A 129 3.47 1.55 -3.63
N PRO A 130 3.83 0.27 -3.41
CA PRO A 130 3.11 -0.60 -2.48
C PRO A 130 2.97 -0.01 -1.07
N SER A 131 4.02 0.61 -0.53
CA SER A 131 3.99 1.29 0.76
C SER A 131 3.03 2.47 0.76
N GLU A 132 3.05 3.31 -0.28
CA GLU A 132 2.17 4.45 -0.42
C GLU A 132 0.70 4.01 -0.45
N LYS A 133 0.36 2.96 -1.22
CA LYS A 133 -0.98 2.35 -1.22
C LYS A 133 -1.37 1.82 0.16
N ALA A 134 -0.43 1.17 0.86
CA ALA A 134 -0.69 0.58 2.17
C ALA A 134 -1.12 1.64 3.19
N PHE A 135 -0.34 2.70 3.33
CA PHE A 135 -0.65 3.79 4.26
C PHE A 135 -1.88 4.60 3.81
N ALA A 136 -2.01 4.88 2.52
CA ALA A 136 -3.16 5.59 1.96
C ALA A 136 -4.48 4.86 2.23
N TYR A 137 -4.54 3.55 1.98
CA TYR A 137 -5.74 2.75 2.25
C TYR A 137 -6.05 2.66 3.75
N LYS A 138 -5.02 2.55 4.60
CA LYS A 138 -5.20 2.58 6.06
C LYS A 138 -5.80 3.91 6.52
N MET A 139 -5.20 5.02 6.12
CA MET A 139 -5.65 6.37 6.47
C MET A 139 -7.08 6.64 6.00
N LYS A 140 -7.38 6.34 4.72
CA LYS A 140 -8.72 6.53 4.17
C LYS A 140 -9.76 5.65 4.87
N LEU A 141 -9.44 4.38 5.11
CA LEU A 141 -10.35 3.46 5.80
C LEU A 141 -10.66 3.94 7.23
N ASP A 142 -9.66 4.46 7.94
CA ASP A 142 -9.83 4.94 9.31
C ASP A 142 -10.61 6.28 9.34
N ALA A 143 -10.38 7.18 8.38
CA ALA A 143 -11.18 8.39 8.20
C ALA A 143 -12.66 8.04 7.90
N MET A 144 -12.92 7.12 6.97
CA MET A 144 -14.27 6.67 6.62
C MET A 144 -15.00 6.03 7.82
N LYS A 145 -14.30 5.30 8.68
CA LYS A 145 -14.89 4.73 9.90
C LYS A 145 -15.29 5.82 10.89
N ARG A 146 -14.44 6.83 11.08
CA ARG A 146 -14.76 7.97 11.97
C ARG A 146 -15.95 8.78 11.46
N GLN A 147 -16.02 9.03 10.16
CA GLN A 147 -17.19 9.66 9.53
C GLN A 147 -18.46 8.84 9.68
N GLY A 148 -18.39 7.52 9.48
CA GLY A 148 -19.54 6.62 9.64
C GLY A 148 -20.07 6.49 11.08
N GLN A 149 -19.29 6.89 12.07
CA GLN A 149 -19.73 6.99 13.48
C GLN A 149 -20.44 8.32 13.79
N ARG A 150 -20.26 9.35 12.96
CA ARG A 150 -20.96 10.63 13.05
C ARG A 150 -22.22 10.55 12.20
N THR A 151 -23.33 10.15 12.81
CA THR A 151 -24.62 9.92 12.13
C THR A 151 -25.34 11.18 11.67
N ASP A 152 -24.81 12.34 11.89
CA ASP A 152 -25.47 13.65 11.71
C ASP A 152 -25.08 14.39 10.45
N LEU A 153 -24.16 13.87 9.63
CA LEU A 153 -23.79 14.50 8.36
C LEU A 153 -24.67 13.99 7.22
N THR A 154 -25.87 14.54 7.18
CA THR A 154 -26.76 14.52 6.03
C THR A 154 -26.21 15.46 4.97
N CYS A 155 -25.49 14.98 3.99
CA CYS A 155 -25.38 15.59 2.67
C CYS A 155 -24.79 14.60 1.66
N GLU A 156 -25.59 14.19 0.72
CA GLU A 156 -25.42 13.87 -0.69
C GLU A 156 -26.07 12.54 -1.15
N PRO A 157 -26.56 12.49 -2.40
CA PRO A 157 -27.32 11.35 -2.94
C PRO A 157 -26.57 10.04 -3.05
N LEU A 158 -25.22 10.04 -2.97
CA LEU A 158 -24.39 8.82 -2.92
C LEU A 158 -24.53 8.04 -1.61
N ALA A 159 -24.90 8.71 -0.52
CA ALA A 159 -25.08 8.08 0.80
C ALA A 159 -26.18 6.99 0.80
N HIS A 160 -27.16 7.07 -0.09
CA HIS A 160 -28.25 6.11 -0.15
C HIS A 160 -27.84 4.73 -0.69
N LYS A 161 -26.87 4.67 -1.63
CA LYS A 161 -26.35 3.40 -2.19
C LYS A 161 -25.42 2.66 -1.25
N LEU A 162 -24.81 3.38 -0.30
CA LEU A 162 -23.76 2.88 0.58
C LEU A 162 -24.24 2.57 1.99
N ARG A 163 -25.53 2.85 2.29
CA ARG A 163 -26.15 2.52 3.60
C ARG A 163 -26.10 1.00 3.84
N GLY A 164 -25.33 0.58 4.85
CA GLY A 164 -25.18 -0.80 5.25
C GLY A 164 -23.95 -1.53 4.69
N MET A 165 -23.18 -0.94 3.78
CA MET A 165 -21.90 -1.49 3.34
C MET A 165 -20.81 -1.17 4.37
N LYS A 166 -19.89 -2.13 4.57
CA LYS A 166 -18.70 -1.87 5.40
C LYS A 166 -17.78 -0.89 4.69
N SER A 167 -17.14 0.03 5.40
CA SER A 167 -16.22 1.04 4.84
C SER A 167 -15.16 0.45 3.89
N ARG A 168 -14.72 -0.79 4.12
CA ARG A 168 -13.79 -1.51 3.23
C ARG A 168 -14.42 -1.87 1.89
N ASP A 169 -15.70 -2.19 1.87
CA ASP A 169 -16.42 -2.56 0.65
C ASP A 169 -16.60 -1.34 -0.25
N VAL A 170 -16.90 -0.21 0.38
CA VAL A 170 -16.99 1.10 -0.28
C VAL A 170 -15.62 1.50 -0.86
N LEU A 171 -14.55 1.36 -0.07
CA LEU A 171 -13.21 1.64 -0.55
C LEU A 171 -12.81 0.74 -1.74
N ALA A 172 -13.14 -0.55 -1.68
CA ALA A 172 -12.86 -1.51 -2.74
C ALA A 172 -13.53 -1.12 -4.06
N GLU A 173 -14.78 -0.71 -4.00
CA GLU A 173 -15.54 -0.25 -5.16
C GLU A 173 -14.95 1.06 -5.75
N GLN A 174 -14.56 2.00 -4.90
CA GLN A 174 -13.99 3.28 -5.31
C GLN A 174 -12.64 3.15 -6.02
N VAL A 175 -11.78 2.24 -5.54
CA VAL A 175 -10.42 2.07 -6.09
C VAL A 175 -10.32 0.96 -7.15
N GLY A 176 -11.39 0.21 -7.38
CA GLY A 176 -11.41 -0.90 -8.35
C GLY A 176 -10.55 -2.10 -7.95
N GLU A 177 -10.20 -2.23 -6.66
CA GLU A 177 -9.42 -3.36 -6.15
C GLU A 177 -10.30 -4.29 -5.30
N SER A 178 -9.91 -5.57 -5.16
CA SER A 178 -10.63 -6.51 -4.30
C SER A 178 -10.42 -6.18 -2.82
N LYS A 179 -11.41 -6.51 -1.98
CA LYS A 179 -11.33 -6.36 -0.51
C LYS A 179 -10.12 -7.06 0.10
N ASP A 180 -9.76 -8.22 -0.46
CA ASP A 180 -8.59 -8.98 -0.03
C ASP A 180 -7.29 -8.29 -0.43
N GLN A 181 -7.25 -7.65 -1.58
CA GLN A 181 -6.09 -6.88 -2.03
C GLN A 181 -5.86 -5.65 -1.13
N ILE A 182 -6.92 -4.90 -0.82
CA ILE A 182 -6.86 -3.78 0.14
C ILE A 182 -6.37 -4.25 1.51
N ARG A 183 -6.91 -5.39 2.01
CA ARG A 183 -6.44 -5.97 3.27
C ARG A 183 -4.96 -6.31 3.24
N ARG A 184 -4.45 -6.86 2.14
CA ARG A 184 -3.04 -7.19 1.96
C ARG A 184 -2.17 -5.93 1.95
N TYR A 185 -2.58 -4.87 1.23
CA TYR A 185 -1.87 -3.59 1.26
C TYR A 185 -1.82 -3.03 2.69
N ILE A 186 -2.96 -2.89 3.35
CA ILE A 186 -3.00 -2.37 4.73
C ILE A 186 -2.10 -3.20 5.66
N ARG A 187 -2.00 -4.52 5.44
CA ARG A 187 -1.14 -5.36 6.26
C ARG A 187 0.35 -5.01 6.13
N LEU A 188 0.79 -4.47 4.98
CA LEU A 188 2.17 -4.03 4.80
C LEU A 188 2.59 -2.90 5.75
N THR A 189 1.65 -2.12 6.28
CA THR A 189 1.97 -1.07 7.26
C THR A 189 2.56 -1.62 8.57
N GLU A 190 2.46 -2.93 8.78
CA GLU A 190 3.03 -3.63 9.94
C GLU A 190 4.49 -4.10 9.69
N LEU A 191 5.05 -3.87 8.50
CA LEU A 191 6.45 -4.14 8.23
C LEU A 191 7.35 -3.05 8.83
N ILE A 192 8.60 -3.40 9.12
CA ILE A 192 9.65 -2.42 9.42
C ILE A 192 10.05 -1.69 8.12
N SER A 193 10.50 -0.44 8.25
CA SER A 193 10.83 0.39 7.08
C SER A 193 11.80 -0.28 6.10
N PRO A 194 12.92 -0.91 6.52
CA PRO A 194 13.85 -1.54 5.58
C PRO A 194 13.20 -2.64 4.72
N ILE A 195 12.35 -3.49 5.32
CA ILE A 195 11.65 -4.54 4.57
C ILE A 195 10.60 -3.93 3.63
N LEU A 196 9.92 -2.87 4.06
CA LEU A 196 8.92 -2.17 3.25
C LEU A 196 9.58 -1.48 2.04
N ASP A 197 10.76 -0.88 2.21
CA ASP A 197 11.53 -0.30 1.11
C ASP A 197 11.96 -1.39 0.10
N MET A 198 12.35 -2.59 0.55
CA MET A 198 12.62 -3.73 -0.34
C MET A 198 11.38 -4.18 -1.14
N VAL A 199 10.18 -4.01 -0.58
CA VAL A 199 8.92 -4.27 -1.31
C VAL A 199 8.69 -3.20 -2.38
N ASP A 200 8.95 -1.94 -2.07
CA ASP A 200 8.83 -0.83 -3.01
C ASP A 200 9.83 -0.95 -4.17
N GLU A 201 11.03 -1.45 -3.90
CA GLU A 201 12.06 -1.74 -4.90
C GLU A 201 11.76 -3.01 -5.72
N GLY A 202 10.75 -3.79 -5.33
CA GLY A 202 10.40 -5.05 -6.00
C GLY A 202 11.31 -6.24 -5.68
N LYS A 203 12.24 -6.09 -4.72
CA LYS A 203 13.11 -7.17 -4.23
C LYS A 203 12.31 -8.24 -3.48
N ILE A 204 11.27 -7.83 -2.75
CA ILE A 204 10.34 -8.73 -2.08
C ILE A 204 8.96 -8.58 -2.71
N ALA A 205 8.39 -9.68 -3.19
CA ALA A 205 7.05 -9.66 -3.78
C ALA A 205 5.96 -9.48 -2.71
N MET A 206 4.78 -9.00 -3.13
CA MET A 206 3.64 -8.71 -2.25
C MET A 206 3.23 -9.88 -1.35
N ARG A 207 3.21 -11.11 -1.88
CA ARG A 207 2.75 -12.28 -1.12
C ARG A 207 3.67 -12.63 0.05
N PRO A 208 4.99 -12.82 -0.14
CA PRO A 208 5.92 -13.01 0.98
C PRO A 208 5.85 -11.84 1.96
N ALA A 209 5.81 -10.58 1.49
CA ALA A 209 5.76 -9.41 2.36
C ALA A 209 4.55 -9.42 3.32
N VAL A 210 3.37 -9.83 2.84
CA VAL A 210 2.18 -9.98 3.69
C VAL A 210 2.39 -11.05 4.77
N GLU A 211 3.02 -12.18 4.44
CA GLU A 211 3.32 -13.22 5.44
C GLU A 211 4.34 -12.71 6.49
N LEU A 212 5.37 -11.99 6.05
CA LEU A 212 6.39 -11.40 6.94
C LEU A 212 5.80 -10.34 7.87
N SER A 213 4.77 -9.61 7.45
CA SER A 213 4.11 -8.61 8.29
C SER A 213 3.43 -9.18 9.54
N TYR A 214 3.26 -10.50 9.63
CA TYR A 214 2.73 -11.16 10.82
C TYR A 214 3.82 -11.46 11.87
N LEU A 215 5.09 -11.31 11.53
CA LEU A 215 6.20 -11.46 12.46
C LEU A 215 6.27 -10.29 13.44
N PRO A 216 6.66 -10.49 14.70
CA PRO A 216 7.04 -9.42 15.62
C PRO A 216 8.17 -8.57 15.04
N LYS A 217 8.24 -7.29 15.40
CA LYS A 217 9.23 -6.34 14.87
C LYS A 217 10.69 -6.80 15.08
N GLU A 218 10.98 -7.40 16.21
CA GLU A 218 12.30 -7.96 16.54
C GLU A 218 12.69 -9.07 15.55
N GLN A 219 11.75 -9.97 15.24
CA GLN A 219 11.99 -11.04 14.28
C GLN A 219 12.07 -10.55 12.84
N GLN A 220 11.35 -9.45 12.51
CA GLN A 220 11.49 -8.79 11.21
C GLN A 220 12.88 -8.17 11.07
N GLN A 221 13.43 -7.58 12.14
CA GLN A 221 14.78 -7.04 12.14
C GLN A 221 15.83 -8.15 11.98
N ALA A 222 15.74 -9.23 12.73
CA ALA A 222 16.64 -10.38 12.61
C ALA A 222 16.59 -11.00 11.19
N LEU A 223 15.40 -11.04 10.57
CA LEU A 223 15.25 -11.48 9.19
C LEU A 223 15.93 -10.50 8.22
N PHE A 224 15.78 -9.18 8.42
CA PHE A 224 16.40 -8.19 7.58
C PHE A 224 17.93 -8.29 7.64
N ASP A 225 18.49 -8.42 8.84
CA ASP A 225 19.94 -8.61 9.05
C ASP A 225 20.45 -9.89 8.37
N THR A 226 19.66 -10.98 8.42
CA THR A 226 19.96 -12.23 7.70
C THR A 226 19.89 -12.05 6.19
N MET A 227 18.94 -11.27 5.66
CA MET A 227 18.83 -10.98 4.21
C MET A 227 20.03 -10.19 3.70
N GLU A 228 20.54 -9.23 4.49
CA GLU A 228 21.76 -8.48 4.15
C GLU A 228 23.00 -9.37 4.19
N LEU A 229 23.11 -10.27 5.18
CA LEU A 229 24.26 -11.17 5.33
C LEU A 229 24.32 -12.18 4.17
N GLU A 230 23.21 -12.79 3.80
CA GLU A 230 23.11 -13.86 2.82
C GLU A 230 22.85 -13.34 1.37
N ASP A 231 22.72 -12.04 1.19
CA ASP A 231 22.35 -11.38 -0.09
C ASP A 231 21.15 -12.08 -0.78
N CYS A 232 20.13 -12.42 0.00
CA CYS A 232 18.98 -13.14 -0.51
C CYS A 232 17.67 -12.69 0.14
N THR A 233 16.55 -12.85 -0.58
CA THR A 233 15.22 -12.53 -0.09
C THR A 233 14.38 -13.80 0.08
N PRO A 234 13.46 -13.86 1.07
CA PRO A 234 12.67 -15.06 1.31
C PRO A 234 11.65 -15.32 0.19
N SER A 235 11.53 -16.56 -0.21
CA SER A 235 10.44 -17.02 -1.05
C SER A 235 9.11 -17.03 -0.28
N HIS A 236 7.98 -17.13 -0.99
CA HIS A 236 6.67 -17.19 -0.33
C HIS A 236 6.53 -18.41 0.60
N ALA A 237 7.10 -19.56 0.22
CA ALA A 237 7.09 -20.77 1.04
C ALA A 237 7.90 -20.58 2.35
N GLN A 238 9.07 -19.94 2.25
CA GLN A 238 9.90 -19.61 3.40
C GLN A 238 9.21 -18.62 4.33
N ALA A 239 8.57 -17.58 3.79
CA ALA A 239 7.80 -16.60 4.57
C ALA A 239 6.63 -17.25 5.34
N ILE A 240 5.87 -18.16 4.70
CA ILE A 240 4.82 -18.94 5.39
C ILE A 240 5.42 -19.82 6.50
N LYS A 241 6.58 -20.43 6.24
CA LYS A 241 7.26 -21.28 7.25
C LYS A 241 7.68 -20.44 8.45
N MET A 242 8.33 -19.29 8.22
CA MET A 242 8.71 -18.36 9.29
C MET A 242 7.51 -17.92 10.13
N ARG A 243 6.41 -17.53 9.48
CA ARG A 243 5.18 -17.16 10.18
C ARG A 243 4.66 -18.28 11.08
N LYS A 244 4.63 -19.53 10.61
CA LYS A 244 4.20 -20.68 11.42
C LYS A 244 5.11 -20.91 12.64
N PHE A 245 6.44 -20.74 12.45
CA PHE A 245 7.39 -20.84 13.58
C PHE A 245 7.21 -19.69 14.57
N ALA A 246 6.92 -18.47 14.11
CA ALA A 246 6.63 -17.33 14.95
C ALA A 246 5.34 -17.54 15.76
N GLU A 247 4.26 -17.99 15.12
CA GLU A 247 2.99 -18.33 15.78
C GLU A 247 3.17 -19.43 16.84
N ALA A 248 4.11 -20.36 16.65
CA ALA A 248 4.46 -21.39 17.59
C ALA A 248 5.45 -20.92 18.68
N GLY A 249 5.91 -19.66 18.66
CA GLY A 249 6.92 -19.12 19.59
C GLY A 249 8.32 -19.73 19.44
N LYS A 250 8.63 -20.30 18.27
CA LYS A 250 9.88 -21.04 17.98
C LYS A 250 10.78 -20.36 16.95
N LEU A 251 10.43 -19.17 16.48
CA LEU A 251 11.23 -18.44 15.52
C LEU A 251 12.32 -17.65 16.25
N ASN A 252 13.57 -18.03 16.06
CA ASN A 252 14.77 -17.32 16.49
C ASN A 252 15.71 -17.09 15.28
N GLU A 253 16.83 -16.40 15.48
CA GLU A 253 17.79 -16.08 14.43
C GLU A 253 18.35 -17.34 13.74
N ASP A 254 18.69 -18.40 14.48
CA ASP A 254 19.19 -19.66 13.91
C ASP A 254 18.16 -20.34 13.00
N VAL A 255 16.88 -20.30 13.40
CA VAL A 255 15.78 -20.84 12.60
C VAL A 255 15.55 -19.99 11.35
N ILE A 256 15.63 -18.66 11.46
CA ILE A 256 15.54 -17.75 10.32
C ILE A 256 16.66 -18.08 9.32
N LEU A 257 17.91 -18.15 9.78
CA LEU A 257 19.06 -18.48 8.95
C LEU A 257 18.90 -19.86 8.27
N SER A 258 18.49 -20.87 9.05
CA SER A 258 18.22 -22.22 8.50
C SER A 258 17.16 -22.22 7.42
N ILE A 259 16.07 -21.45 7.57
CA ILE A 259 15.01 -21.34 6.56
C ILE A 259 15.52 -20.58 5.33
N MET A 260 16.32 -19.52 5.51
CA MET A 260 16.85 -18.72 4.41
C MET A 260 17.85 -19.48 3.56
N THR A 261 18.65 -20.35 4.15
CA THR A 261 19.66 -21.19 3.47
C THR A 261 19.08 -22.46 2.80
N GLU A 262 17.78 -22.77 3.02
CA GLU A 262 17.11 -23.87 2.33
C GLU A 262 17.08 -23.62 0.82
N GLU A 263 17.40 -24.64 0.03
CA GLU A 263 17.29 -24.58 -1.43
C GLU A 263 15.88 -24.22 -1.86
N LYS A 264 15.75 -23.12 -2.62
CA LYS A 264 14.45 -22.69 -3.15
C LYS A 264 13.97 -23.68 -4.22
N PRO A 265 12.69 -24.07 -4.25
CA PRO A 265 12.17 -25.01 -5.23
C PRO A 265 12.44 -24.63 -6.69
N ASN A 266 12.67 -23.34 -6.97
CA ASN A 266 13.00 -22.83 -8.29
C ASN A 266 14.50 -22.95 -8.64
N GLN A 267 15.36 -23.25 -7.67
CA GLN A 267 16.81 -23.41 -7.85
C GLN A 267 17.19 -24.89 -8.07
N VAL A 268 16.27 -25.81 -7.77
CA VAL A 268 16.45 -27.22 -8.11
C VAL A 268 16.31 -27.35 -9.62
N GLU A 269 17.42 -27.68 -10.30
CA GLU A 269 17.40 -27.97 -11.74
C GLU A 269 16.42 -29.12 -12.01
N GLN A 270 15.32 -28.82 -12.68
CA GLN A 270 14.32 -29.80 -13.06
C GLN A 270 14.46 -30.11 -14.56
N PHE A 271 14.91 -31.28 -14.88
CA PHE A 271 14.87 -31.77 -16.25
C PHE A 271 13.45 -32.27 -16.58
N LYS A 272 12.70 -31.51 -17.37
CA LYS A 272 11.33 -31.85 -17.76
C LYS A 272 11.28 -32.42 -19.16
N ILE A 273 10.87 -33.68 -19.30
CA ILE A 273 10.58 -34.29 -20.59
C ILE A 273 9.09 -34.18 -20.87
N PRO A 274 8.66 -33.56 -22.00
CA PRO A 274 7.23 -33.54 -22.35
C PRO A 274 6.69 -34.97 -22.48
N LYS A 275 5.61 -35.27 -21.79
CA LYS A 275 5.01 -36.63 -21.77
C LYS A 275 4.76 -37.19 -23.17
N LYS A 276 4.29 -36.36 -24.10
CA LYS A 276 4.07 -36.74 -25.51
C LYS A 276 5.31 -37.34 -26.22
N ARG A 277 6.53 -37.00 -25.77
CA ARG A 277 7.78 -37.51 -26.37
C ARG A 277 8.13 -38.90 -25.88
N ILE A 278 7.70 -39.27 -24.68
CA ILE A 278 8.05 -40.54 -24.03
C ILE A 278 6.88 -41.51 -23.97
N ASP A 279 5.62 -41.07 -24.12
CA ASP A 279 4.42 -41.94 -24.08
C ASP A 279 4.48 -43.14 -25.01
N LYS A 280 5.12 -43.00 -26.18
CA LYS A 280 5.28 -44.09 -27.16
C LYS A 280 6.14 -45.28 -26.67
N TYR A 281 6.90 -45.10 -25.59
CA TYR A 281 7.74 -46.13 -24.98
C TYR A 281 7.09 -46.80 -23.77
N PHE A 282 5.89 -46.39 -23.38
CA PHE A 282 5.20 -46.89 -22.21
C PHE A 282 3.80 -47.39 -22.54
N SER A 283 3.32 -48.38 -21.80
CA SER A 283 1.97 -48.87 -21.93
C SER A 283 0.93 -47.89 -21.45
N PRO A 284 -0.29 -47.83 -22.04
CA PRO A 284 -1.36 -47.01 -21.54
C PRO A 284 -1.64 -47.30 -20.06
N GLY A 285 -1.71 -46.24 -19.23
CA GLY A 285 -1.97 -46.39 -17.79
C GLY A 285 -0.72 -46.40 -16.89
N THR A 286 0.50 -46.35 -17.46
CA THR A 286 1.73 -46.27 -16.66
C THR A 286 1.78 -44.97 -15.86
N THR A 287 2.00 -45.05 -14.54
CA THR A 287 2.09 -43.90 -13.65
C THR A 287 3.39 -43.12 -13.86
N PRO A 288 3.43 -41.80 -13.61
CA PRO A 288 4.65 -40.99 -13.74
C PRO A 288 5.85 -41.57 -12.99
N LYS A 289 5.65 -42.10 -11.79
CA LYS A 289 6.71 -42.75 -11.00
C LYS A 289 7.28 -44.00 -11.65
N GLN A 290 6.39 -44.82 -12.23
CA GLN A 290 6.86 -46.02 -12.98
C GLN A 290 7.60 -45.64 -14.27
N MET A 291 7.22 -44.54 -14.93
CA MET A 291 7.97 -44.01 -16.09
C MET A 291 9.37 -43.56 -15.66
N GLU A 292 9.48 -42.82 -14.57
CA GLU A 292 10.75 -42.36 -14.02
C GLU A 292 11.69 -43.54 -13.67
N ASP A 293 11.19 -44.52 -12.91
CA ASP A 293 11.96 -45.71 -12.54
C ASP A 293 12.45 -46.48 -13.75
N THR A 294 11.64 -46.58 -14.81
CA THR A 294 11.97 -47.27 -16.04
C THR A 294 13.05 -46.50 -16.82
N ILE A 295 12.94 -45.17 -16.88
CA ILE A 295 13.94 -44.33 -17.54
C ILE A 295 15.30 -44.47 -16.84
N ILE A 296 15.32 -44.40 -15.48
CA ILE A 296 16.54 -44.54 -14.71
C ILE A 296 17.22 -45.90 -15.01
N LYS A 297 16.46 -47.00 -14.95
CA LYS A 297 16.97 -48.35 -15.26
C LYS A 297 17.52 -48.43 -16.68
N ALA A 298 16.81 -47.86 -17.65
CA ALA A 298 17.28 -47.84 -19.03
C ALA A 298 18.61 -47.08 -19.21
N LEU A 299 18.75 -45.94 -18.55
CA LEU A 299 20.00 -45.16 -18.56
C LEU A 299 21.15 -45.88 -17.85
N GLU A 300 20.90 -46.60 -16.77
CA GLU A 300 21.92 -47.42 -16.10
C GLU A 300 22.43 -48.58 -16.99
N LEU A 301 21.49 -49.24 -17.70
CA LEU A 301 21.84 -50.28 -18.67
C LEU A 301 22.66 -49.74 -19.86
N TYR A 302 22.25 -48.54 -20.34
CA TYR A 302 22.98 -47.87 -21.42
C TYR A 302 24.42 -47.54 -20.97
N ARG A 303 24.60 -46.98 -19.79
CA ARG A 303 25.91 -46.62 -19.22
C ARG A 303 26.80 -47.84 -18.97
N ARG A 304 26.20 -48.98 -18.57
CA ARG A 304 26.96 -50.27 -18.45
C ARG A 304 27.44 -50.77 -19.80
N ARG A 305 26.62 -50.63 -20.86
CA ARG A 305 27.01 -51.03 -22.24
C ARG A 305 28.13 -50.13 -22.80
N GLU A 306 28.12 -48.86 -22.57
CA GLU A 306 29.19 -47.95 -23.01
C GLU A 306 30.53 -48.33 -22.33
N ARG A 307 30.56 -48.54 -21.03
CA ARG A 307 31.77 -48.97 -20.30
C ARG A 307 32.28 -50.31 -20.73
N GLY A 308 31.43 -51.20 -21.25
CA GLY A 308 31.83 -52.49 -21.80
C GLY A 308 32.32 -52.44 -23.26
N ARG A 309 32.14 -51.29 -23.96
CA ARG A 309 32.67 -51.05 -25.31
C ARG A 309 34.03 -50.33 -25.31
N GLU A 310 34.36 -49.66 -24.20
CA GLU A 310 35.64 -48.95 -24.02
C GLU A 310 36.74 -49.86 -23.44
N ARG A 311 36.45 -51.15 -23.18
CA ARG A 311 37.40 -52.20 -22.82
C ARG A 311 37.55 -53.18 -24.02
#